data_dcb9466c736de498bf9e36854891a8d6
#
_entry.id   dcb9466c736de498bf9e36854891a8d6
#
_cell.length_a   1.000
_cell.length_b   1.000
_cell.length_c   1.000
_cell.angle_alpha   90.00
_cell.angle_beta   90.00
_cell.angle_gamma   90.00
#
_symmetry.space_group_name_H-M   'P 1'
#
loop_
_entity.id
_entity.type
_entity.pdbx_description
1 polymer ?
#
loop_
_entity_poly.entity_id
_entity_poly.type
_entity_poly.pdbx_seq_one_letter_code
_entity_poly.pdbx_strand_id
1 'polypeptide(L)'
;MSNKTICNIDTPDPWMVAHNGVFYLTFTSAGRRVEIRESPLMEDFHNARRSVIWEPQPGTPWSADVWAPELHWLNGIWYVYATSSHPGKGNPGHRTIVLRSRNQDPMDVSAWEFLGPLKGMPEQFSIDATVFSPNGQDLYLCWSGWPPGDNSDTQQNLYVTQMVSPEEVVDHTVLPPVCISKADLPWERFENNRRGINEGPTWLNLPNGAFTGIVYSGHASFTSEYKLGVLALTAPTADPLDPKSWIKRPTPLLWNDQSRPGPYAPGHASFLLSPHPGDDRIFCIYHATANWGEGFGNRKARVMAMAPHHFAHDAPPICCSSAPDNPFWGGGAGRPGHAQENMPGFGQKFDEYAAKAPAPVQKVLGKLKKFL
;
A
#
# COMPACT_ATOMS: atom_id res chain seq x y z
N MET A 1 6.05 -19.01 5.41
CA MET A 1 6.68 -17.71 5.22
C MET A 1 6.81 -17.04 6.54
N SER A 2 7.97 -16.58 6.89
CA SER A 2 8.10 -15.74 8.05
C SER A 2 7.55 -14.36 7.68
N ASN A 3 6.50 -13.97 8.34
CA ASN A 3 5.98 -12.63 8.40
C ASN A 3 7.06 -11.72 9.02
N LYS A 4 7.84 -11.02 8.18
CA LYS A 4 9.02 -10.29 8.62
C LYS A 4 8.69 -8.82 8.85
N THR A 5 9.02 -8.31 10.05
CA THR A 5 9.03 -6.87 10.32
C THR A 5 10.16 -6.22 9.52
N ILE A 6 9.85 -5.19 8.74
CA ILE A 6 10.80 -4.53 7.85
C ILE A 6 11.30 -3.18 8.38
N CYS A 7 10.62 -2.61 9.37
CA CYS A 7 11.01 -1.37 10.02
C CYS A 7 10.73 -1.41 11.53
N ASN A 8 11.67 -0.93 12.36
CA ASN A 8 11.57 -1.03 13.84
C ASN A 8 10.72 0.06 14.50
N ILE A 9 10.46 1.17 13.79
CA ILE A 9 9.61 2.24 14.30
C ILE A 9 8.14 1.95 14.01
N ASP A 10 7.24 2.77 14.55
CA ASP A 10 5.84 2.78 14.15
C ASP A 10 5.75 3.18 12.66
N THR A 11 5.17 2.30 11.86
CA THR A 11 5.07 2.43 10.39
C THR A 11 3.69 1.99 9.92
N PRO A 12 2.63 2.69 10.37
CA PRO A 12 1.28 2.43 9.86
C PRO A 12 1.16 2.85 8.40
N ASP A 13 0.22 2.23 7.70
CA ASP A 13 -0.16 2.54 6.33
C ASP A 13 1.04 2.48 5.35
N PRO A 14 1.79 1.34 5.33
CA PRO A 14 3.02 1.26 4.57
C PRO A 14 2.73 1.14 3.06
N TRP A 15 3.26 2.07 2.29
CA TRP A 15 3.25 2.02 0.84
C TRP A 15 4.67 1.81 0.31
N MET A 16 4.87 0.78 -0.49
CA MET A 16 6.19 0.48 -1.05
C MET A 16 6.17 0.49 -2.57
N VAL A 17 7.19 1.14 -3.14
CA VAL A 17 7.45 1.20 -4.57
C VAL A 17 8.84 0.68 -4.86
N ALA A 18 8.99 -0.10 -5.94
CA ALA A 18 10.29 -0.47 -6.51
C ALA A 18 10.55 0.37 -7.76
N HIS A 19 11.68 1.08 -7.80
CA HIS A 19 12.07 1.89 -8.95
C HIS A 19 13.59 1.86 -9.14
N ASN A 20 14.05 1.56 -10.35
CA ASN A 20 15.48 1.48 -10.70
C ASN A 20 16.33 0.60 -9.76
N GLY A 21 15.77 -0.52 -9.30
CA GLY A 21 16.47 -1.48 -8.42
C GLY A 21 16.56 -1.06 -6.95
N VAL A 22 15.83 -0.03 -6.56
CA VAL A 22 15.74 0.49 -5.19
C VAL A 22 14.29 0.43 -4.72
N PHE A 23 14.10 0.21 -3.42
CA PHE A 23 12.78 0.22 -2.78
C PHE A 23 12.60 1.52 -1.99
N TYR A 24 11.45 2.14 -2.18
CA TYR A 24 11.03 3.32 -1.44
C TYR A 24 9.81 2.98 -0.59
N LEU A 25 9.83 3.37 0.67
CA LEU A 25 8.76 3.17 1.63
C LEU A 25 8.26 4.51 2.15
N THR A 26 6.95 4.75 2.01
CA THR A 26 6.22 5.81 2.70
C THR A 26 5.25 5.21 3.69
N PHE A 27 4.84 5.98 4.70
CA PHE A 27 3.92 5.56 5.75
C PHE A 27 3.42 6.78 6.53
N THR A 28 2.39 6.63 7.33
CA THR A 28 1.94 7.71 8.23
C THR A 28 3.02 8.01 9.27
N SER A 29 3.80 9.07 9.03
CA SER A 29 4.92 9.47 9.87
C SER A 29 4.48 10.49 10.91
N ALA A 30 4.20 10.00 12.13
CA ALA A 30 3.73 10.77 13.28
C ALA A 30 2.47 11.62 13.00
N GLY A 31 1.71 11.35 11.93
CA GLY A 31 0.51 12.09 11.55
C GLY A 31 0.73 13.56 11.17
N ARG A 32 1.95 13.96 10.79
CA ARG A 32 2.29 15.37 10.57
C ARG A 32 3.18 15.69 9.37
N ARG A 33 3.72 14.66 8.70
CA ARG A 33 4.68 14.86 7.61
C ARG A 33 4.64 13.71 6.62
N VAL A 34 5.15 13.96 5.42
CA VAL A 34 5.45 12.96 4.41
C VAL A 34 6.94 12.65 4.44
N GLU A 35 7.27 11.40 4.69
CA GLU A 35 8.63 10.88 4.80
C GLU A 35 8.81 9.73 3.80
N ILE A 36 9.93 9.73 3.08
CA ILE A 36 10.36 8.62 2.21
C ILE A 36 11.57 7.96 2.83
N ARG A 37 11.59 6.63 2.86
CA ARG A 37 12.75 5.82 3.18
C ARG A 37 13.21 5.06 1.95
N GLU A 38 14.52 4.94 1.77
CA GLU A 38 15.15 4.27 0.65
C GLU A 38 16.00 3.10 1.14
N SER A 39 15.81 1.92 0.53
CA SER A 39 16.62 0.74 0.83
C SER A 39 16.89 -0.08 -0.45
N PRO A 40 18.08 -0.68 -0.60
CA PRO A 40 18.33 -1.66 -1.65
C PRO A 40 17.62 -3.01 -1.38
N LEU A 41 17.10 -3.23 -0.17
CA LEU A 41 16.44 -4.47 0.25
C LEU A 41 15.00 -4.20 0.67
N MET A 42 14.05 -4.90 0.06
CA MET A 42 12.63 -4.79 0.37
C MET A 42 12.31 -5.12 1.85
N GLU A 43 13.07 -6.00 2.44
CA GLU A 43 12.83 -6.50 3.79
C GLU A 43 13.65 -5.79 4.89
N ASP A 44 14.38 -4.73 4.58
CA ASP A 44 15.18 -3.99 5.59
C ASP A 44 15.11 -2.48 5.39
N PHE A 45 14.30 -1.84 6.23
CA PHE A 45 14.18 -0.38 6.35
C PHE A 45 14.60 0.12 7.74
N HIS A 46 15.26 -0.71 8.55
CA HIS A 46 15.64 -0.36 9.92
C HIS A 46 16.60 0.85 9.96
N ASN A 47 17.58 0.86 9.06
CA ASN A 47 18.59 1.92 8.94
C ASN A 47 18.55 2.60 7.57
N ALA A 48 17.41 2.53 6.88
CA ALA A 48 17.24 3.10 5.56
C ALA A 48 17.54 4.61 5.53
N ARG A 49 18.10 5.09 4.41
CA ARG A 49 18.21 6.53 4.14
C ARG A 49 16.82 7.15 4.19
N ARG A 50 16.71 8.34 4.78
CA ARG A 50 15.42 8.97 5.05
C ARG A 50 15.42 10.41 4.54
N SER A 51 14.32 10.83 3.91
CA SER A 51 14.03 12.21 3.54
C SER A 51 12.63 12.60 4.00
N VAL A 52 12.50 13.73 4.68
CA VAL A 52 11.20 14.38 4.95
C VAL A 52 10.95 15.36 3.82
N ILE A 53 10.06 14.99 2.90
CA ILE A 53 9.82 15.74 1.67
C ILE A 53 8.78 16.85 1.85
N TRP A 54 7.96 16.75 2.90
CA TRP A 54 6.98 17.77 3.27
C TRP A 54 6.61 17.66 4.74
N GLU A 55 6.69 18.78 5.44
CA GLU A 55 6.25 18.94 6.83
C GLU A 55 5.68 20.36 6.98
N PRO A 56 4.34 20.52 6.99
CA PRO A 56 3.74 21.84 7.13
C PRO A 56 3.94 22.40 8.53
N GLN A 57 4.00 23.73 8.64
CA GLN A 57 4.10 24.38 9.94
C GLN A 57 2.81 24.14 10.74
N PRO A 58 2.90 23.77 12.03
CA PRO A 58 1.73 23.56 12.88
C PRO A 58 0.80 24.78 12.88
N GLY A 59 -0.51 24.54 12.81
CA GLY A 59 -1.53 25.59 12.78
C GLY A 59 -1.80 26.22 11.41
N THR A 60 -1.02 25.88 10.39
CA THR A 60 -1.29 26.29 9.01
C THR A 60 -2.34 25.40 8.35
N PRO A 61 -2.94 25.77 7.22
CA PRO A 61 -3.80 24.88 6.43
C PRO A 61 -3.07 23.55 6.11
N TRP A 62 -3.80 22.44 6.19
CA TRP A 62 -3.29 21.09 5.87
C TRP A 62 -2.15 20.62 6.77
N SER A 63 -2.07 21.11 8.03
CA SER A 63 -1.03 20.74 8.98
C SER A 63 -1.47 19.72 10.05
N ALA A 64 -2.67 19.20 9.93
CA ALA A 64 -3.19 18.16 10.83
C ALA A 64 -3.42 16.85 10.08
N ASP A 65 -3.21 15.74 10.80
CA ASP A 65 -3.64 14.42 10.35
C ASP A 65 -3.10 14.04 8.96
N VAL A 66 -1.77 14.18 8.77
CA VAL A 66 -1.10 13.76 7.54
C VAL A 66 -0.95 12.24 7.56
N TRP A 67 -1.83 11.54 6.79
CA TRP A 67 -1.95 10.09 6.82
C TRP A 67 -1.72 9.45 5.45
N ALA A 68 -1.36 8.16 5.47
CA ALA A 68 -1.33 7.22 4.35
C ALA A 68 -0.74 7.81 3.06
N PRO A 69 0.51 8.31 3.05
CA PRO A 69 1.13 8.80 1.84
C PRO A 69 1.49 7.66 0.88
N GLU A 70 0.99 7.71 -0.33
CA GLU A 70 1.33 6.81 -1.43
C GLU A 70 2.26 7.49 -2.43
N LEU A 71 3.42 6.91 -2.68
CA LEU A 71 4.41 7.38 -3.66
C LEU A 71 4.17 6.72 -5.02
N HIS A 72 3.93 7.50 -6.08
CA HIS A 72 3.63 7.01 -7.42
C HIS A 72 4.58 7.62 -8.46
N TRP A 73 5.06 6.78 -9.38
CA TRP A 73 5.80 7.21 -10.56
C TRP A 73 4.86 7.21 -11.78
N LEU A 74 4.41 8.39 -12.21
CA LEU A 74 3.43 8.56 -13.27
C LEU A 74 4.01 9.42 -14.39
N ASN A 75 4.13 8.86 -15.59
CA ASN A 75 4.60 9.59 -16.77
C ASN A 75 5.94 10.34 -16.59
N GLY A 76 6.89 9.74 -15.87
CA GLY A 76 8.20 10.34 -15.65
C GLY A 76 8.26 11.37 -14.51
N ILE A 77 7.24 11.45 -13.67
CA ILE A 77 7.08 12.40 -12.56
C ILE A 77 6.69 11.65 -11.30
N TRP A 78 7.28 12.00 -10.16
CA TRP A 78 6.88 11.49 -8.86
C TRP A 78 5.70 12.29 -8.31
N TYR A 79 4.72 11.57 -7.80
CA TYR A 79 3.60 12.11 -7.05
C TYR A 79 3.48 11.44 -5.69
N VAL A 80 3.05 12.18 -4.69
CA VAL A 80 2.54 11.62 -3.44
C VAL A 80 1.09 12.06 -3.27
N TYR A 81 0.22 11.07 -3.08
CA TYR A 81 -1.14 11.29 -2.61
C TYR A 81 -1.19 10.95 -1.13
N ALA A 82 -1.72 11.84 -0.33
CA ALA A 82 -1.86 11.64 1.12
C ALA A 82 -3.17 12.23 1.61
N THR A 83 -3.56 11.87 2.80
CA THR A 83 -4.65 12.55 3.50
C THR A 83 -4.10 13.68 4.35
N SER A 84 -4.81 14.81 4.42
CA SER A 84 -4.53 15.85 5.40
C SER A 84 -5.79 16.64 5.75
N SER A 85 -5.75 17.38 6.87
CA SER A 85 -6.85 18.18 7.39
C SER A 85 -6.39 19.55 7.86
N HIS A 86 -7.34 20.47 7.97
CA HIS A 86 -7.12 21.71 8.70
C HIS A 86 -7.18 21.45 10.21
N PRO A 87 -6.28 22.04 11.00
CA PRO A 87 -6.33 21.93 12.46
C PRO A 87 -7.72 22.29 13.03
N GLY A 88 -8.23 21.40 13.90
CA GLY A 88 -9.52 21.59 14.57
C GLY A 88 -10.77 21.26 13.75
N LYS A 89 -10.62 20.79 12.50
CA LYS A 89 -11.77 20.39 11.67
C LYS A 89 -12.19 18.93 11.91
N GLY A 90 -11.31 18.09 12.49
CA GLY A 90 -11.58 16.66 12.68
C GLY A 90 -11.87 15.94 11.37
N ASN A 91 -12.56 14.78 11.45
CA ASN A 91 -12.86 13.95 10.29
C ASN A 91 -13.49 14.69 9.10
N PRO A 92 -14.48 15.59 9.26
CA PRO A 92 -15.04 16.34 8.12
C PRO A 92 -14.03 17.20 7.35
N GLY A 93 -12.88 17.51 7.94
CA GLY A 93 -11.83 18.33 7.34
C GLY A 93 -10.85 17.57 6.45
N HIS A 94 -10.86 16.24 6.47
CA HIS A 94 -9.88 15.43 5.74
C HIS A 94 -10.11 15.46 4.22
N ARG A 95 -9.04 15.67 3.48
CA ARG A 95 -9.01 15.69 2.01
C ARG A 95 -7.76 14.98 1.51
N THR A 96 -7.85 14.44 0.32
CA THR A 96 -6.68 14.00 -0.45
C THR A 96 -5.87 15.21 -0.86
N ILE A 97 -4.59 15.24 -0.53
CA ILE A 97 -3.62 16.24 -0.94
C ILE A 97 -2.60 15.64 -1.90
N VAL A 98 -1.97 16.49 -2.71
CA VAL A 98 -1.00 16.07 -3.73
C VAL A 98 0.31 16.81 -3.56
N LEU A 99 1.42 16.06 -3.62
CA LEU A 99 2.76 16.59 -3.80
C LEU A 99 3.32 16.07 -5.13
N ARG A 100 4.23 16.84 -5.74
CA ARG A 100 4.86 16.49 -7.02
C ARG A 100 6.36 16.77 -6.98
N SER A 101 7.16 15.87 -7.58
CA SER A 101 8.57 16.12 -7.89
C SER A 101 8.90 15.72 -9.31
N ARG A 102 9.52 16.64 -10.06
CA ARG A 102 10.02 16.40 -11.44
C ARG A 102 11.44 15.83 -11.45
N ASN A 103 12.10 15.70 -10.29
CA ASN A 103 13.39 15.07 -10.17
C ASN A 103 13.26 13.55 -10.30
N GLN A 104 14.29 12.89 -10.84
CA GLN A 104 14.36 11.43 -10.92
C GLN A 104 14.59 10.79 -9.54
N ASP A 105 15.28 11.48 -8.64
CA ASP A 105 15.51 11.05 -7.25
C ASP A 105 14.38 11.56 -6.34
N PRO A 106 13.48 10.69 -5.83
CA PRO A 106 12.41 11.11 -4.92
C PRO A 106 12.95 11.51 -3.52
N MET A 107 14.23 11.23 -3.24
CA MET A 107 14.87 11.61 -1.99
C MET A 107 15.39 13.06 -1.98
N ASP A 108 15.35 13.76 -3.12
CA ASP A 108 15.69 15.19 -3.21
C ASP A 108 14.56 16.05 -2.64
N VAL A 109 14.71 16.47 -1.39
CA VAL A 109 13.71 17.27 -0.67
C VAL A 109 13.41 18.60 -1.37
N SER A 110 14.41 19.20 -2.03
CA SER A 110 14.27 20.52 -2.68
C SER A 110 13.41 20.48 -3.94
N ALA A 111 13.19 19.30 -4.51
CA ALA A 111 12.46 19.12 -5.76
C ALA A 111 10.93 18.92 -5.57
N TRP A 112 10.48 18.79 -4.32
CA TRP A 112 9.07 18.55 -4.03
C TRP A 112 8.27 19.85 -3.91
N GLU A 113 7.12 19.84 -4.55
CA GLU A 113 6.14 20.92 -4.57
C GLU A 113 4.81 20.43 -3.96
N PHE A 114 4.28 21.15 -2.97
CA PHE A 114 2.94 20.93 -2.45
C PHE A 114 1.91 21.60 -3.34
N LEU A 115 1.02 20.82 -3.96
CA LEU A 115 0.01 21.34 -4.90
C LEU A 115 -1.32 21.67 -4.22
N GLY A 116 -1.50 21.25 -2.95
CA GLY A 116 -2.76 21.39 -2.23
C GLY A 116 -3.67 20.19 -2.37
N PRO A 117 -4.97 20.36 -2.09
CA PRO A 117 -5.97 19.32 -2.30
C PRO A 117 -6.07 18.90 -3.77
N LEU A 118 -6.30 17.59 -4.00
CA LEU A 118 -6.57 17.05 -5.33
C LEU A 118 -7.81 17.75 -5.92
N LYS A 119 -7.65 18.37 -7.08
CA LYS A 119 -8.71 19.16 -7.71
C LYS A 119 -9.90 18.28 -8.13
N GLY A 120 -11.11 18.81 -8.00
CA GLY A 120 -12.35 18.14 -8.39
C GLY A 120 -12.88 17.13 -7.36
N MET A 121 -12.14 16.84 -6.28
CA MET A 121 -12.63 15.97 -5.21
C MET A 121 -13.80 16.63 -4.44
N PRO A 122 -14.73 15.80 -3.89
CA PRO A 122 -15.82 16.33 -3.08
C PRO A 122 -15.32 17.05 -1.83
N GLU A 123 -16.01 18.13 -1.44
CA GLU A 123 -15.82 18.85 -0.17
C GLU A 123 -16.33 18.04 1.03
N GLN A 124 -15.95 16.77 1.11
CA GLN A 124 -16.38 15.80 2.11
C GLN A 124 -15.20 14.92 2.52
N PHE A 125 -15.31 14.22 3.64
CA PHE A 125 -14.31 13.26 4.12
C PHE A 125 -13.87 12.31 3.01
N SER A 126 -12.58 12.35 2.69
CA SER A 126 -11.94 11.49 1.71
C SER A 126 -10.50 11.20 2.14
N ILE A 127 -10.18 9.92 2.33
CA ILE A 127 -8.88 9.43 2.80
C ILE A 127 -8.37 8.29 1.94
N ASP A 128 -7.10 7.95 2.08
CA ASP A 128 -6.47 6.77 1.52
C ASP A 128 -6.66 6.66 0.01
N ALA A 129 -6.30 7.72 -0.71
CA ALA A 129 -6.48 7.76 -2.16
C ALA A 129 -5.34 7.03 -2.88
N THR A 130 -5.68 6.02 -3.67
CA THR A 130 -4.77 5.30 -4.58
C THR A 130 -5.07 5.62 -6.04
N VAL A 131 -4.02 5.84 -6.84
CA VAL A 131 -4.13 6.08 -8.28
C VAL A 131 -3.77 4.82 -9.04
N PHE A 132 -4.58 4.47 -10.05
CA PHE A 132 -4.36 3.27 -10.84
C PHE A 132 -4.74 3.44 -12.31
N SER A 133 -4.22 2.55 -13.15
CA SER A 133 -4.52 2.48 -14.57
C SER A 133 -4.67 1.02 -14.99
N PRO A 134 -5.91 0.54 -15.28
CA PRO A 134 -6.11 -0.85 -15.72
C PRO A 134 -5.51 -1.15 -17.09
N ASN A 135 -5.48 -0.15 -17.98
CA ASN A 135 -5.05 -0.28 -19.37
C ASN A 135 -3.72 0.46 -19.69
N GLY A 136 -3.09 1.08 -18.68
CA GLY A 136 -1.87 1.87 -18.87
C GLY A 136 -2.06 3.23 -19.55
N GLN A 137 -3.29 3.65 -19.82
CA GLN A 137 -3.63 4.92 -20.51
C GLN A 137 -4.51 5.82 -19.64
N ASP A 138 -5.68 5.29 -19.25
CA ASP A 138 -6.64 6.03 -18.43
C ASP A 138 -6.27 5.92 -16.96
N LEU A 139 -6.30 7.04 -16.25
CA LEU A 139 -6.07 7.10 -14.83
C LEU A 139 -7.39 7.14 -14.07
N TYR A 140 -7.42 6.41 -12.97
CA TYR A 140 -8.51 6.36 -12.01
C TYR A 140 -7.98 6.60 -10.61
N LEU A 141 -8.84 7.16 -9.75
CA LEU A 141 -8.62 7.31 -8.32
C LEU A 141 -9.62 6.44 -7.57
N CYS A 142 -9.12 5.63 -6.62
CA CYS A 142 -9.96 4.97 -5.62
C CYS A 142 -9.65 5.58 -4.25
N TRP A 143 -10.68 5.83 -3.42
CA TRP A 143 -10.49 6.36 -2.07
C TRP A 143 -11.55 5.84 -1.10
N SER A 144 -11.29 5.99 0.19
CA SER A 144 -12.28 5.79 1.25
C SER A 144 -12.99 7.08 1.57
N GLY A 145 -14.32 7.06 1.67
CA GLY A 145 -15.10 8.24 1.95
C GLY A 145 -16.46 7.93 2.55
N TRP A 146 -17.09 8.96 3.10
CA TRP A 146 -18.49 8.87 3.54
C TRP A 146 -19.46 8.88 2.36
N PRO A 147 -20.66 8.31 2.50
CA PRO A 147 -21.71 8.46 1.48
C PRO A 147 -21.99 9.93 1.19
N PRO A 148 -22.24 10.32 -0.08
CA PRO A 148 -22.49 11.71 -0.44
C PRO A 148 -23.58 12.35 0.41
N GLY A 149 -23.25 13.49 1.06
CA GLY A 149 -24.16 14.22 1.95
C GLY A 149 -24.33 13.63 3.35
N ASP A 150 -23.75 12.48 3.66
CA ASP A 150 -23.75 11.89 5.00
C ASP A 150 -22.48 12.29 5.77
N ASN A 151 -22.66 12.91 6.93
CA ASN A 151 -21.58 13.31 7.85
C ASN A 151 -21.70 12.59 9.20
N SER A 152 -22.42 11.48 9.25
CA SER A 152 -22.66 10.73 10.51
C SER A 152 -21.46 9.94 11.00
N ASP A 153 -20.42 9.78 10.16
CA ASP A 153 -19.24 8.94 10.43
C ASP A 153 -19.58 7.47 10.77
N THR A 154 -20.70 6.99 10.22
CA THR A 154 -21.17 5.62 10.45
C THR A 154 -20.76 4.66 9.33
N GLN A 155 -20.43 5.18 8.18
CA GLN A 155 -20.15 4.39 6.98
C GLN A 155 -18.98 4.99 6.19
N GLN A 156 -17.92 4.21 6.00
CA GLN A 156 -16.85 4.50 5.04
C GLN A 156 -16.92 3.45 3.92
N ASN A 157 -17.01 3.93 2.69
CA ASN A 157 -17.13 3.10 1.49
C ASN A 157 -15.97 3.40 0.54
N LEU A 158 -15.72 2.51 -0.42
CA LEU A 158 -14.78 2.77 -1.50
C LEU A 158 -15.50 3.36 -2.71
N TYR A 159 -14.90 4.43 -3.23
CA TYR A 159 -15.37 5.13 -4.41
C TYR A 159 -14.29 5.14 -5.47
N VAL A 160 -14.70 5.12 -6.74
CA VAL A 160 -13.81 5.29 -7.91
C VAL A 160 -14.29 6.44 -8.76
N THR A 161 -13.36 7.21 -9.28
CA THR A 161 -13.58 8.24 -10.30
C THR A 161 -12.49 8.20 -11.35
N GLN A 162 -12.77 8.71 -12.55
CA GLN A 162 -11.75 8.92 -13.57
C GLN A 162 -10.95 10.19 -13.26
N MET A 163 -9.68 10.21 -13.63
CA MET A 163 -8.81 11.38 -13.52
C MET A 163 -8.58 11.97 -14.92
N VAL A 164 -8.57 13.30 -15.02
CA VAL A 164 -8.15 14.01 -16.24
C VAL A 164 -6.63 14.22 -16.27
N SER A 165 -6.01 14.24 -15.10
CA SER A 165 -4.56 14.32 -14.92
C SER A 165 -4.18 13.76 -13.53
N PRO A 166 -2.89 13.53 -13.23
CA PRO A 166 -2.46 13.16 -11.88
C PRO A 166 -2.81 14.20 -10.79
N GLU A 167 -3.27 15.39 -11.16
CA GLU A 167 -3.55 16.52 -10.25
C GLU A 167 -5.04 16.88 -10.18
N GLU A 168 -5.89 16.18 -10.97
CA GLU A 168 -7.30 16.56 -11.12
C GLU A 168 -8.16 15.37 -11.51
N VAL A 169 -9.30 15.20 -10.86
CA VAL A 169 -10.34 14.25 -11.27
C VAL A 169 -11.34 14.91 -12.21
N VAL A 170 -12.15 14.09 -12.90
CA VAL A 170 -13.23 14.60 -13.76
C VAL A 170 -14.26 15.40 -12.95
N ASP A 171 -14.96 16.29 -13.61
CA ASP A 171 -16.05 17.06 -13.00
C ASP A 171 -17.18 16.11 -12.55
N HIS A 172 -17.36 16.01 -11.24
CA HIS A 172 -18.36 15.12 -10.63
C HIS A 172 -19.81 15.56 -10.88
N THR A 173 -20.04 16.75 -11.41
CA THR A 173 -21.39 17.15 -11.87
C THR A 173 -21.73 16.50 -13.21
N VAL A 174 -20.72 16.12 -13.99
CA VAL A 174 -20.85 15.45 -15.30
C VAL A 174 -20.73 13.93 -15.15
N LEU A 175 -19.71 13.48 -14.40
CA LEU A 175 -19.44 12.06 -14.16
C LEU A 175 -19.26 11.83 -12.65
N PRO A 176 -20.34 11.54 -11.91
CA PRO A 176 -20.26 11.35 -10.47
C PRO A 176 -19.40 10.14 -10.11
N PRO A 177 -18.73 10.17 -8.94
CA PRO A 177 -17.96 9.03 -8.46
C PRO A 177 -18.85 7.83 -8.20
N VAL A 178 -18.30 6.64 -8.41
CA VAL A 178 -19.02 5.37 -8.27
C VAL A 178 -18.63 4.69 -6.96
N CYS A 179 -19.62 4.34 -6.15
CA CYS A 179 -19.42 3.48 -4.98
C CYS A 179 -19.21 2.04 -5.44
N ILE A 180 -18.01 1.51 -5.27
CA ILE A 180 -17.64 0.16 -5.68
C ILE A 180 -17.65 -0.86 -4.55
N SER A 181 -17.59 -0.40 -3.28
CA SER A 181 -17.68 -1.26 -2.10
C SER A 181 -18.35 -0.53 -0.95
N LYS A 182 -19.44 -1.08 -0.42
CA LYS A 182 -20.02 -0.65 0.86
C LYS A 182 -19.49 -1.53 1.98
N ALA A 183 -19.24 -0.95 3.16
CA ALA A 183 -18.79 -1.71 4.33
C ALA A 183 -19.98 -2.42 4.98
N ASP A 184 -20.46 -3.52 4.37
CA ASP A 184 -21.67 -4.23 4.73
C ASP A 184 -21.46 -5.71 5.13
N LEU A 185 -20.25 -6.25 4.91
CA LEU A 185 -19.93 -7.59 5.39
C LEU A 185 -19.75 -7.61 6.92
N PRO A 186 -20.13 -8.71 7.60
CA PRO A 186 -20.05 -8.78 9.08
C PRO A 186 -18.67 -8.44 9.65
N TRP A 187 -17.59 -8.84 8.98
CA TRP A 187 -16.22 -8.61 9.42
C TRP A 187 -15.71 -7.17 9.15
N GLU A 188 -16.45 -6.36 8.39
CA GLU A 188 -16.17 -4.95 8.12
C GLU A 188 -16.84 -4.01 9.12
N ARG A 189 -17.74 -4.56 9.93
CA ARG A 189 -18.62 -3.79 10.82
C ARG A 189 -18.24 -3.94 12.28
N PHE A 190 -18.45 -2.89 13.06
CA PHE A 190 -18.15 -2.83 14.49
C PHE A 190 -19.22 -2.03 15.26
N GLU A 191 -19.02 -1.87 16.57
CA GLU A 191 -20.00 -1.22 17.45
C GLU A 191 -21.43 -1.78 17.31
N ASN A 192 -21.57 -3.12 17.39
CA ASN A 192 -22.85 -3.81 17.20
C ASN A 192 -23.50 -3.49 15.84
N ASN A 193 -22.72 -3.51 14.77
CA ASN A 193 -23.15 -3.22 13.39
C ASN A 193 -23.60 -1.77 13.13
N ARG A 194 -23.35 -0.83 14.05
CA ARG A 194 -23.68 0.59 13.80
C ARG A 194 -22.74 1.24 12.80
N ARG A 195 -21.46 0.84 12.79
CA ARG A 195 -20.43 1.43 11.93
C ARG A 195 -19.83 0.38 11.00
N GLY A 196 -19.41 0.80 9.84
CA GLY A 196 -18.71 -0.03 8.88
C GLY A 196 -17.62 0.76 8.14
N ILE A 197 -16.46 0.12 7.94
CA ILE A 197 -15.32 0.75 7.29
C ILE A 197 -14.76 -0.16 6.21
N ASN A 198 -14.62 0.42 4.99
CA ASN A 198 -13.70 -0.02 3.96
C ASN A 198 -12.72 1.14 3.69
N GLU A 199 -11.41 0.92 3.86
CA GLU A 199 -10.38 1.94 3.68
C GLU A 199 -9.07 1.32 3.14
N GLY A 200 -8.02 2.12 2.95
CA GLY A 200 -6.71 1.66 2.47
C GLY A 200 -6.79 0.87 1.16
N PRO A 201 -7.51 1.34 0.11
CA PRO A 201 -7.57 0.62 -1.16
C PRO A 201 -6.22 0.63 -1.85
N THR A 202 -5.83 -0.50 -2.43
CA THR A 202 -4.62 -0.64 -3.25
C THR A 202 -4.95 -1.40 -4.52
N TRP A 203 -4.58 -0.84 -5.67
CA TRP A 203 -4.74 -1.52 -6.95
C TRP A 203 -3.72 -2.64 -7.11
N LEU A 204 -4.18 -3.80 -7.53
CA LEU A 204 -3.35 -4.94 -7.88
C LEU A 204 -3.82 -5.54 -9.22
N ASN A 205 -2.89 -5.63 -10.16
CA ASN A 205 -3.10 -6.30 -11.44
C ASN A 205 -2.03 -7.37 -11.61
N LEU A 206 -2.43 -8.63 -11.54
CA LEU A 206 -1.54 -9.77 -11.67
C LEU A 206 -1.39 -10.20 -13.12
N PRO A 207 -0.21 -10.69 -13.52
CA PRO A 207 0.02 -11.22 -14.84
C PRO A 207 -0.98 -12.33 -15.22
N ASN A 208 -1.23 -12.50 -16.52
CA ASN A 208 -2.09 -13.53 -17.08
C ASN A 208 -3.56 -13.49 -16.59
N GLY A 209 -4.03 -12.36 -16.09
CA GLY A 209 -5.40 -12.19 -15.61
C GLY A 209 -5.73 -13.00 -14.35
N ALA A 210 -4.71 -13.45 -13.60
CA ALA A 210 -4.93 -14.21 -12.38
C ALA A 210 -5.71 -13.41 -11.31
N PHE A 211 -5.54 -12.10 -11.28
CA PHE A 211 -6.34 -11.17 -10.50
C PHE A 211 -6.15 -9.75 -11.04
N THR A 212 -7.24 -9.01 -11.10
CA THR A 212 -7.25 -7.57 -11.36
C THR A 212 -8.30 -6.95 -10.44
N GLY A 213 -7.92 -5.96 -9.63
CA GLY A 213 -8.87 -5.35 -8.70
C GLY A 213 -8.23 -4.52 -7.59
N ILE A 214 -9.01 -4.29 -6.54
CA ILE A 214 -8.61 -3.56 -5.33
C ILE A 214 -8.48 -4.55 -4.17
N VAL A 215 -7.38 -4.47 -3.45
CA VAL A 215 -7.26 -4.99 -2.08
C VAL A 215 -7.50 -3.82 -1.15
N TYR A 216 -8.29 -4.02 -0.12
CA TYR A 216 -8.69 -2.96 0.82
C TYR A 216 -8.67 -3.45 2.25
N SER A 217 -8.81 -2.55 3.20
CA SER A 217 -8.93 -2.87 4.62
C SER A 217 -10.35 -2.70 5.12
N GLY A 218 -10.80 -3.61 5.94
CA GLY A 218 -12.11 -3.55 6.59
C GLY A 218 -12.01 -3.59 8.10
N HIS A 219 -13.07 -3.10 8.76
CA HIS A 219 -13.14 -2.82 10.19
C HIS A 219 -12.38 -1.53 10.58
N ALA A 220 -12.41 -1.16 11.87
CA ALA A 220 -11.72 0.03 12.34
C ALA A 220 -10.23 -0.24 12.60
N SER A 221 -9.36 0.58 12.02
CA SER A 221 -7.89 0.44 12.10
C SER A 221 -7.32 0.55 13.52
N PHE A 222 -8.09 1.13 14.46
CA PHE A 222 -7.73 1.22 15.89
C PHE A 222 -8.13 -0.01 16.69
N THR A 223 -8.70 -1.04 16.07
CA THR A 223 -9.07 -2.30 16.72
C THR A 223 -8.14 -3.43 16.28
N SER A 224 -8.12 -4.54 17.02
CA SER A 224 -7.38 -5.73 16.61
C SER A 224 -8.08 -6.59 15.55
N GLU A 225 -9.27 -6.18 15.12
CA GLU A 225 -10.09 -6.87 14.11
C GLU A 225 -9.88 -6.33 12.69
N TYR A 226 -8.95 -5.40 12.48
CA TYR A 226 -8.58 -4.88 11.16
C TYR A 226 -8.09 -6.02 10.25
N LYS A 227 -8.55 -6.07 9.00
CA LYS A 227 -8.32 -7.17 8.07
C LYS A 227 -8.24 -6.67 6.62
N LEU A 228 -7.56 -7.41 5.75
CA LEU A 228 -7.58 -7.16 4.32
C LEU A 228 -8.73 -7.88 3.64
N GLY A 229 -9.38 -7.23 2.70
CA GLY A 229 -10.40 -7.76 1.81
C GLY A 229 -10.01 -7.66 0.33
N VAL A 230 -10.80 -8.30 -0.53
CA VAL A 230 -10.59 -8.33 -1.98
C VAL A 230 -11.84 -7.90 -2.71
N LEU A 231 -11.67 -7.01 -3.68
CA LEU A 231 -12.69 -6.53 -4.60
C LEU A 231 -12.16 -6.71 -6.03
N ALA A 232 -12.57 -7.78 -6.69
CA ALA A 232 -12.08 -8.14 -8.01
C ALA A 232 -12.88 -7.44 -9.12
N LEU A 233 -12.23 -7.05 -10.21
CA LEU A 233 -12.92 -6.78 -11.47
C LEU A 233 -13.40 -8.08 -12.10
N THR A 234 -14.58 -8.07 -12.70
CA THR A 234 -15.18 -9.22 -13.42
C THR A 234 -14.31 -9.68 -14.60
N ALA A 235 -13.56 -8.76 -15.19
CA ALA A 235 -12.55 -9.01 -16.21
C ALA A 235 -11.50 -7.88 -16.17
N PRO A 236 -10.24 -8.11 -16.60
CA PRO A 236 -9.20 -7.09 -16.65
C PRO A 236 -9.56 -5.85 -17.49
N THR A 237 -10.48 -6.00 -18.44
CA THR A 237 -10.98 -4.94 -19.33
C THR A 237 -12.35 -4.39 -18.93
N ALA A 238 -12.88 -4.80 -17.78
CA ALA A 238 -14.17 -4.30 -17.29
C ALA A 238 -14.04 -2.81 -16.91
N ASP A 239 -15.11 -2.06 -17.14
CA ASP A 239 -15.15 -0.64 -16.82
C ASP A 239 -15.11 -0.42 -15.28
N PRO A 240 -14.09 0.25 -14.73
CA PRO A 240 -14.02 0.52 -13.28
C PRO A 240 -15.15 1.43 -12.79
N LEU A 241 -15.80 2.19 -13.67
CA LEU A 241 -16.91 3.07 -13.33
C LEU A 241 -18.29 2.38 -13.38
N ASP A 242 -18.37 1.12 -13.80
CA ASP A 242 -19.59 0.32 -13.64
C ASP A 242 -19.53 -0.43 -12.29
N PRO A 243 -20.43 -0.14 -11.32
CA PRO A 243 -20.44 -0.87 -10.04
C PRO A 243 -20.65 -2.37 -10.19
N LYS A 244 -21.26 -2.83 -11.31
CA LYS A 244 -21.45 -4.25 -11.62
C LYS A 244 -20.16 -4.94 -12.07
N SER A 245 -19.14 -4.17 -12.42
CA SER A 245 -17.81 -4.71 -12.76
C SER A 245 -17.04 -5.23 -11.54
N TRP A 246 -17.53 -4.99 -10.32
CA TRP A 246 -16.82 -5.33 -9.10
C TRP A 246 -17.49 -6.48 -8.34
N ILE A 247 -16.69 -7.47 -7.98
CA ILE A 247 -17.11 -8.63 -7.19
C ILE A 247 -16.37 -8.59 -5.86
N LYS A 248 -17.12 -8.39 -4.78
CA LYS A 248 -16.59 -8.39 -3.43
C LYS A 248 -16.48 -9.81 -2.88
N ARG A 249 -15.31 -10.19 -2.40
CA ARG A 249 -15.09 -11.47 -1.72
C ARG A 249 -15.73 -11.43 -0.32
N PRO A 250 -16.53 -12.45 0.07
CA PRO A 250 -17.27 -12.44 1.33
C PRO A 250 -16.37 -12.64 2.56
N THR A 251 -15.18 -13.25 2.38
CA THR A 251 -14.22 -13.52 3.45
C THR A 251 -12.98 -12.64 3.33
N PRO A 252 -12.30 -12.30 4.43
CA PRO A 252 -11.05 -11.53 4.35
C PRO A 252 -9.97 -12.28 3.58
N LEU A 253 -9.01 -11.53 3.03
CA LEU A 253 -7.78 -12.07 2.43
C LEU A 253 -6.77 -12.42 3.52
N LEU A 254 -6.52 -11.46 4.40
CA LEU A 254 -5.53 -11.58 5.47
C LEU A 254 -6.18 -11.16 6.80
N TRP A 255 -5.97 -11.96 7.83
CA TRP A 255 -6.61 -11.76 9.12
C TRP A 255 -5.81 -12.38 10.28
N ASN A 256 -6.20 -12.10 11.50
CA ASN A 256 -5.86 -12.83 12.71
C ASN A 256 -6.93 -12.60 13.79
N ASP A 257 -6.92 -13.40 14.85
CA ASP A 257 -7.78 -13.25 16.00
C ASP A 257 -7.03 -13.57 17.31
N GLN A 258 -7.68 -13.29 18.44
CA GLN A 258 -7.09 -13.46 19.77
C GLN A 258 -6.76 -14.92 20.14
N SER A 259 -7.33 -15.90 19.45
CA SER A 259 -7.09 -17.33 19.75
C SER A 259 -5.73 -17.82 19.24
N ARG A 260 -5.01 -17.00 18.49
CA ARG A 260 -3.76 -17.31 17.82
C ARG A 260 -2.64 -16.38 18.28
N PRO A 261 -1.36 -16.75 18.12
CA PRO A 261 -0.27 -15.80 18.32
C PRO A 261 -0.30 -14.68 17.29
N GLY A 262 0.24 -13.49 17.66
CA GLY A 262 0.36 -12.35 16.75
C GLY A 262 1.21 -12.63 15.50
N PRO A 263 1.29 -11.67 14.58
CA PRO A 263 0.80 -10.29 14.69
C PRO A 263 -0.72 -10.18 14.53
N TYR A 264 -1.28 -9.05 14.96
CA TYR A 264 -2.72 -8.77 14.93
C TYR A 264 -3.04 -7.52 14.12
N ALA A 265 -4.32 -7.34 13.77
CA ALA A 265 -4.80 -6.21 12.99
C ALA A 265 -4.02 -6.01 11.67
N PRO A 266 -3.85 -7.05 10.83
CA PRO A 266 -3.17 -6.88 9.55
C PRO A 266 -4.01 -6.02 8.61
N GLY A 267 -3.46 -4.92 8.11
CA GLY A 267 -4.19 -4.06 7.19
C GLY A 267 -3.34 -3.01 6.49
N HIS A 268 -4.01 -2.19 5.70
CA HIS A 268 -3.48 -1.10 4.89
C HIS A 268 -2.22 -1.55 4.14
N ALA A 269 -2.42 -2.32 3.08
CA ALA A 269 -1.32 -3.00 2.39
C ALA A 269 -0.99 -2.35 1.06
N SER A 270 0.27 -2.46 0.66
CA SER A 270 0.75 -2.28 -0.72
C SER A 270 1.35 -3.58 -1.25
N PHE A 271 1.51 -3.69 -2.57
CA PHE A 271 1.95 -4.93 -3.20
C PHE A 271 3.07 -4.69 -4.20
N LEU A 272 4.05 -5.60 -4.19
CA LEU A 272 5.08 -5.69 -5.22
C LEU A 272 5.05 -7.07 -5.86
N LEU A 273 5.23 -7.12 -7.17
CA LEU A 273 5.43 -8.38 -7.88
C LEU A 273 6.90 -8.76 -7.83
N SER A 274 7.20 -10.06 -7.82
CA SER A 274 8.58 -10.52 -7.94
C SER A 274 9.19 -10.01 -9.24
N PRO A 275 10.40 -9.42 -9.20
CA PRO A 275 11.09 -8.98 -10.41
C PRO A 275 11.72 -10.12 -11.21
N HIS A 276 11.70 -11.36 -10.70
CA HIS A 276 12.34 -12.49 -11.31
C HIS A 276 11.43 -13.18 -12.33
N PRO A 277 11.85 -13.38 -13.57
CA PRO A 277 11.08 -14.13 -14.56
C PRO A 277 10.71 -15.53 -14.05
N GLY A 278 9.44 -15.89 -14.16
CA GLY A 278 8.93 -17.20 -13.73
C GLY A 278 8.63 -17.31 -12.22
N ASP A 279 8.88 -16.26 -11.46
CA ASP A 279 8.48 -16.17 -10.04
C ASP A 279 7.17 -15.39 -9.94
N ASP A 280 6.10 -16.06 -9.59
CA ASP A 280 4.75 -15.51 -9.48
C ASP A 280 4.40 -14.96 -8.08
N ARG A 281 5.40 -14.86 -7.19
CA ARG A 281 5.19 -14.33 -5.84
C ARG A 281 4.77 -12.88 -5.85
N ILE A 282 3.81 -12.59 -5.00
CA ILE A 282 3.31 -11.25 -4.71
C ILE A 282 3.75 -10.92 -3.27
N PHE A 283 4.52 -9.86 -3.10
CA PHE A 283 4.92 -9.38 -1.79
C PHE A 283 3.87 -8.42 -1.27
N CYS A 284 3.19 -8.79 -0.19
CA CYS A 284 2.26 -7.97 0.54
C CYS A 284 3.01 -7.24 1.64
N ILE A 285 3.08 -5.92 1.56
CA ILE A 285 3.63 -5.04 2.57
C ILE A 285 2.44 -4.46 3.33
N TYR A 286 2.34 -4.71 4.63
CA TYR A 286 1.19 -4.31 5.43
C TYR A 286 1.62 -3.95 6.86
N HIS A 287 0.80 -3.24 7.61
CA HIS A 287 1.08 -3.04 9.01
C HIS A 287 0.34 -4.07 9.89
N ALA A 288 0.91 -4.34 11.06
CA ALA A 288 0.26 -5.11 12.12
C ALA A 288 0.88 -4.80 13.49
N THR A 289 0.11 -5.04 14.56
CA THR A 289 0.56 -4.90 15.95
C THR A 289 1.12 -6.21 16.49
N ALA A 290 2.01 -6.13 17.48
CA ALA A 290 2.59 -7.32 18.09
C ALA A 290 1.60 -8.01 19.03
N ASN A 291 0.80 -7.23 19.77
CA ASN A 291 -0.13 -7.74 20.77
C ASN A 291 -1.57 -7.35 20.42
N TRP A 292 -2.51 -8.18 20.91
CA TRP A 292 -3.92 -7.89 20.81
C TRP A 292 -4.28 -6.66 21.66
N GLY A 293 -5.12 -5.78 21.13
CA GLY A 293 -5.59 -4.59 21.84
C GLY A 293 -4.63 -3.39 21.88
N GLU A 294 -3.52 -3.42 21.13
CA GLU A 294 -2.58 -2.28 21.09
C GLU A 294 -3.18 -1.00 20.47
N GLY A 295 -4.17 -1.12 19.59
CA GLY A 295 -4.80 0.04 18.97
C GLY A 295 -3.84 0.83 18.06
N PHE A 296 -3.86 2.17 18.16
CA PHE A 296 -2.91 3.03 17.47
C PHE A 296 -1.56 3.08 18.19
N GLY A 297 -0.51 3.32 17.40
CA GLY A 297 0.87 3.27 17.84
C GLY A 297 1.41 1.83 17.85
N ASN A 298 2.68 1.66 17.65
CA ASN A 298 3.34 0.36 17.60
C ASN A 298 2.91 -0.57 16.43
N ARG A 299 2.28 -0.04 15.38
CA ARG A 299 2.02 -0.77 14.14
C ARG A 299 3.30 -0.84 13.33
N LYS A 300 3.78 -2.06 13.06
CA LYS A 300 5.02 -2.28 12.32
C LYS A 300 4.72 -2.69 10.88
N ALA A 301 5.41 -2.07 9.93
CA ALA A 301 5.42 -2.55 8.56
C ALA A 301 6.05 -3.95 8.49
N ARG A 302 5.38 -4.83 7.77
CA ARG A 302 5.74 -6.25 7.60
C ARG A 302 5.67 -6.62 6.14
N VAL A 303 6.39 -7.64 5.75
CA VAL A 303 6.30 -8.25 4.43
C VAL A 303 5.98 -9.73 4.53
N MET A 304 5.08 -10.18 3.66
CA MET A 304 4.85 -11.61 3.41
C MET A 304 4.66 -11.83 1.90
N ALA A 305 5.12 -12.98 1.37
CA ALA A 305 4.83 -13.34 0.00
C ALA A 305 3.49 -14.08 -0.08
N MET A 306 2.75 -13.84 -1.11
CA MET A 306 1.50 -14.49 -1.47
C MET A 306 1.63 -15.13 -2.85
N ALA A 307 0.72 -16.00 -3.20
CA ALA A 307 0.60 -16.57 -4.54
C ALA A 307 -0.71 -16.08 -5.19
N PRO A 308 -0.81 -16.08 -6.54
CA PRO A 308 -1.99 -15.60 -7.25
C PRO A 308 -3.31 -16.23 -6.81
N HIS A 309 -3.31 -17.53 -6.49
CA HIS A 309 -4.52 -18.25 -6.06
C HIS A 309 -5.13 -17.74 -4.74
N HIS A 310 -4.36 -17.02 -3.91
CA HIS A 310 -4.88 -16.43 -2.67
C HIS A 310 -5.92 -15.32 -2.93
N PHE A 311 -5.89 -14.70 -4.11
CA PHE A 311 -6.79 -13.62 -4.50
C PHE A 311 -8.09 -14.13 -5.15
N ALA A 312 -8.24 -15.44 -5.38
CA ALA A 312 -9.46 -16.02 -5.91
C ALA A 312 -10.65 -15.79 -4.96
N HIS A 313 -11.85 -15.69 -5.55
CA HIS A 313 -13.08 -15.36 -4.81
C HIS A 313 -13.40 -16.39 -3.71
N ASP A 314 -13.13 -17.66 -3.96
CA ASP A 314 -13.39 -18.81 -3.08
C ASP A 314 -12.14 -19.26 -2.28
N ALA A 315 -11.02 -18.56 -2.41
CA ALA A 315 -9.81 -18.91 -1.67
C ALA A 315 -10.01 -18.80 -0.15
N PRO A 316 -9.41 -19.67 0.66
CA PRO A 316 -9.48 -19.57 2.12
C PRO A 316 -8.73 -18.31 2.60
N PRO A 317 -9.19 -17.67 3.69
CA PRO A 317 -8.46 -16.59 4.32
C PRO A 317 -7.08 -17.01 4.82
N ILE A 318 -6.09 -16.13 4.65
CA ILE A 318 -4.73 -16.33 5.19
C ILE A 318 -4.69 -15.78 6.60
N CYS A 319 -4.29 -16.61 7.58
CA CYS A 319 -3.98 -16.10 8.92
C CYS A 319 -2.54 -15.56 8.95
N CYS A 320 -2.33 -14.32 9.37
CA CYS A 320 -1.00 -13.74 9.38
C CYS A 320 -0.05 -14.30 10.46
N SER A 321 -0.57 -15.04 11.46
CA SER A 321 0.27 -15.76 12.42
C SER A 321 0.78 -17.10 11.89
N SER A 322 0.06 -17.72 10.97
CA SER A 322 0.48 -18.91 10.26
C SER A 322 1.05 -18.50 8.92
N ALA A 323 2.37 -18.35 8.86
CA ALA A 323 3.01 -18.23 7.57
C ALA A 323 2.62 -19.47 6.73
N PRO A 324 2.11 -19.31 5.49
CA PRO A 324 2.02 -20.46 4.60
C PRO A 324 3.39 -21.12 4.53
N ASP A 325 3.45 -22.45 4.64
CA ASP A 325 4.68 -23.21 4.42
C ASP A 325 5.21 -22.84 3.05
N ASN A 326 6.20 -21.97 3.01
CA ASN A 326 6.80 -21.54 1.77
C ASN A 326 8.17 -22.22 1.61
N PRO A 327 8.29 -23.17 0.68
CA PRO A 327 9.55 -23.85 0.41
C PRO A 327 10.65 -22.91 -0.11
N PHE A 328 10.37 -21.64 -0.38
CA PHE A 328 11.31 -20.68 -0.97
C PHE A 328 12.11 -19.84 0.04
N TRP A 329 11.74 -19.84 1.32
CA TRP A 329 12.57 -19.25 2.37
C TRP A 329 13.18 -20.39 3.19
N GLY A 330 14.24 -20.97 2.68
CA GLY A 330 15.01 -22.01 3.38
C GLY A 330 15.60 -21.46 4.68
N GLY A 331 14.78 -21.39 5.73
CA GLY A 331 15.20 -21.25 7.11
C GLY A 331 15.60 -22.60 7.64
N GLY A 332 16.88 -22.87 7.79
CA GLY A 332 17.40 -24.08 8.37
C GLY A 332 16.91 -24.30 9.80
N ALA A 333 15.97 -25.24 9.97
CA ALA A 333 15.86 -26.02 11.20
C ALA A 333 16.51 -27.37 10.92
N GLY A 334 17.54 -27.67 11.67
CA GLY A 334 18.47 -28.76 11.42
C GLY A 334 17.83 -30.13 11.14
N ARG A 335 18.23 -30.70 10.00
CA ARG A 335 18.37 -32.12 9.80
C ARG A 335 19.85 -32.47 9.63
N PRO A 336 20.37 -33.50 10.25
CA PRO A 336 21.76 -33.88 10.06
C PRO A 336 21.95 -34.57 8.69
N GLY A 337 22.89 -34.04 7.93
CA GLY A 337 23.64 -34.72 6.91
C GLY A 337 22.98 -34.96 5.56
N HIS A 338 23.19 -34.05 4.62
CA HIS A 338 23.54 -34.40 3.24
C HIS A 338 24.27 -33.22 2.60
N ALA A 339 25.21 -33.52 1.71
CA ALA A 339 26.28 -32.73 1.15
C ALA A 339 25.87 -31.31 0.70
N GLN A 340 26.73 -30.33 1.03
CA GLN A 340 26.78 -28.99 0.40
C GLN A 340 27.06 -29.15 -1.11
N GLU A 341 26.05 -28.92 -1.94
CA GLU A 341 26.28 -28.49 -3.31
C GLU A 341 26.38 -26.95 -3.28
N ASN A 342 27.56 -26.46 -3.67
CA ASN A 342 27.87 -25.05 -3.81
C ASN A 342 26.95 -24.40 -4.85
N MET A 343 25.92 -23.68 -4.39
CA MET A 343 25.25 -22.71 -5.25
C MET A 343 26.12 -21.45 -5.32
N PRO A 344 26.32 -20.84 -6.51
CA PRO A 344 27.09 -19.62 -6.62
C PRO A 344 26.43 -18.51 -5.80
N GLY A 345 27.20 -17.89 -4.91
CA GLY A 345 26.75 -16.85 -4.01
C GLY A 345 26.23 -15.62 -4.75
N PHE A 346 25.41 -14.81 -4.08
CA PHE A 346 24.81 -13.55 -4.55
C PHE A 346 25.83 -12.61 -5.22
N GLY A 347 27.09 -12.62 -4.80
CA GLY A 347 28.18 -11.85 -5.40
C GLY A 347 28.49 -12.21 -6.85
N GLN A 348 28.40 -13.49 -7.25
CA GLN A 348 28.69 -13.89 -8.64
C GLN A 348 27.57 -13.48 -9.61
N LYS A 349 26.30 -13.53 -9.19
CA LYS A 349 25.17 -13.08 -10.02
C LYS A 349 25.13 -11.56 -10.14
N PHE A 350 25.54 -10.84 -9.10
CA PHE A 350 25.69 -9.38 -9.13
C PHE A 350 26.78 -8.96 -10.13
N ASP A 351 27.90 -9.67 -10.19
CA ASP A 351 28.99 -9.41 -11.13
C ASP A 351 28.58 -9.66 -12.60
N GLU A 352 27.77 -10.69 -12.88
CA GLU A 352 27.22 -10.93 -14.22
C GLU A 352 26.22 -9.86 -14.65
N TYR A 353 25.40 -9.35 -13.74
CA TYR A 353 24.47 -8.26 -14.01
C TYR A 353 25.22 -6.93 -14.23
N ALA A 354 26.21 -6.64 -13.38
CA ALA A 354 27.03 -5.45 -13.51
C ALA A 354 27.83 -5.41 -14.83
N ALA A 355 28.28 -6.55 -15.34
CA ALA A 355 29.00 -6.66 -16.61
C ALA A 355 28.12 -6.40 -17.85
N LYS A 356 26.79 -6.62 -17.73
CA LYS A 356 25.81 -6.43 -18.81
C LYS A 356 25.07 -5.10 -18.78
N ALA A 357 25.24 -4.32 -17.71
CA ALA A 357 24.56 -3.04 -17.52
C ALA A 357 25.15 -1.93 -18.40
N PRO A 358 24.37 -0.90 -18.80
CA PRO A 358 24.88 0.27 -19.52
C PRO A 358 25.99 1.01 -18.77
N ALA A 359 26.93 1.63 -19.46
CA ALA A 359 28.13 2.25 -18.90
C ALA A 359 27.91 3.21 -17.69
N PRO A 360 26.84 4.03 -17.62
CA PRO A 360 26.56 4.84 -16.45
C PRO A 360 26.25 4.01 -15.19
N VAL A 361 25.53 2.88 -15.37
CA VAL A 361 25.11 1.97 -14.30
C VAL A 361 26.30 1.15 -13.79
N GLN A 362 27.20 0.73 -14.67
CA GLN A 362 28.44 0.01 -14.29
C GLN A 362 29.32 0.85 -13.34
N LYS A 363 29.36 2.17 -13.54
CA LYS A 363 30.14 3.09 -12.70
C LYS A 363 29.58 3.22 -11.27
N VAL A 364 28.29 3.09 -11.11
CA VAL A 364 27.59 3.10 -9.79
C VAL A 364 27.77 1.75 -9.10
N LEU A 365 27.56 0.65 -9.82
CA LEU A 365 27.73 -0.71 -9.29
C LEU A 365 29.17 -1.00 -8.89
N GLY A 366 30.17 -0.46 -9.62
CA GLY A 366 31.59 -0.57 -9.26
C GLY A 366 31.98 0.17 -7.99
N LYS A 367 31.21 1.18 -7.57
CA LYS A 367 31.39 1.85 -6.27
C LYS A 367 30.79 1.07 -5.11
N LEU A 368 29.66 0.39 -5.34
CA LEU A 368 29.01 -0.47 -4.35
C LEU A 368 29.82 -1.72 -4.01
N LYS A 369 30.57 -2.26 -4.97
CA LYS A 369 31.46 -3.42 -4.76
C LYS A 369 32.59 -3.18 -3.74
N LYS A 370 32.88 -1.92 -3.37
CA LYS A 370 33.89 -1.58 -2.34
C LYS A 370 33.32 -1.63 -0.91
N PHE A 371 32.01 -1.86 -0.76
CA PHE A 371 31.32 -1.90 0.54
C PHE A 371 30.63 -3.25 0.82
N LEU A 372 30.76 -4.21 -0.10
CA LEU A 372 30.42 -5.63 0.06
C LEU A 372 31.70 -6.45 0.26
#